data_e4f137bf61c937002d0708c3401f81c5
#
_entry.id   e4f137bf61c937002d0708c3401f81c5
#
_cell.length_a   1.000
_cell.length_b   1.000
_cell.length_c   1.000
_cell.angle_alpha   90.00
_cell.angle_beta   90.00
_cell.angle_gamma   90.00
#
_symmetry.space_group_name_H-M   'P 1'
#
loop_
_entity.id
_entity.type
_entity.pdbx_description
1 polymer ?
#
loop_
_entity_poly.entity_id
_entity_poly.type
_entity_poly.pdbx_seq_one_letter_code
_entity_poly.pdbx_strand_id
1 'polypeptide(L)'
;MIKAAFGDNSLWICGHSGRGPKGQDIVCAAVSILTEATAAALRARDIPAIIVRGDGFFACTACSGGDMMEPARQGLLLLARHYGDNVEVRELRTGRERHA
;
A
#
# COMPACT_ATOMS: atom_id res chain seq x y z
N MET A 1 -7.68 -2.76 -11.92
CA MET A 1 -6.51 -1.91 -11.61
C MET A 1 -6.46 -1.65 -10.12
N ILE A 2 -5.34 -1.96 -9.51
CA ILE A 2 -5.06 -1.60 -8.13
C ILE A 2 -4.42 -0.21 -8.14
N LYS A 3 -4.96 0.69 -7.33
CA LYS A 3 -4.41 2.03 -7.16
C LYS A 3 -3.91 2.18 -5.74
N ALA A 4 -2.65 2.54 -5.60
CA ALA A 4 -2.01 2.76 -4.32
C ALA A 4 -1.57 4.21 -4.21
N ALA A 5 -1.72 4.79 -3.02
CA ALA A 5 -1.25 6.14 -2.74
C ALA A 5 -0.55 6.17 -1.40
N PHE A 6 0.55 6.90 -1.33
CA PHE A 6 1.35 7.06 -0.11
C PHE A 6 1.42 8.52 0.30
N GLY A 7 1.11 8.79 1.57
CA GLY A 7 1.44 10.04 2.22
C GLY A 7 2.68 9.85 3.10
N ASP A 8 2.99 10.83 3.93
CA ASP A 8 4.14 10.75 4.83
C ASP A 8 3.97 9.62 5.87
N ASN A 9 2.78 9.47 6.40
CA ASN A 9 2.45 8.44 7.39
C ASN A 9 1.18 7.70 7.01
N SER A 10 0.89 7.59 5.72
CA SER A 10 -0.38 7.05 5.23
C SER A 10 -0.18 6.15 4.04
N LEU A 11 -1.07 5.17 3.90
CA LEU A 11 -1.08 4.24 2.78
C LEU A 11 -2.53 3.94 2.43
N TRP A 12 -2.88 4.12 1.17
CA TRP A 12 -4.22 3.81 0.66
C TRP A 12 -4.11 2.88 -0.52
N ILE A 13 -4.92 1.83 -0.52
CA ILE A 13 -4.98 0.86 -1.61
C ILE A 13 -6.44 0.67 -1.97
N CYS A 14 -6.76 0.69 -3.25
CA CYS A 14 -8.11 0.35 -3.70
C CYS A 14 -8.07 -0.36 -5.06
N GLY A 15 -9.08 -1.19 -5.28
CA GLY A 15 -9.27 -1.92 -6.52
C GLY A 15 -8.76 -3.35 -6.47
N HIS A 16 -8.91 -4.01 -7.62
CA HIS A 16 -8.44 -5.37 -7.85
C HIS A 16 -7.57 -5.39 -9.09
N SER A 17 -6.58 -6.28 -9.12
CA SER A 17 -5.65 -6.31 -10.25
C SER A 17 -6.28 -6.85 -11.54
N GLY A 18 -7.26 -7.74 -11.41
CA GLY A 18 -7.90 -8.37 -12.58
C GLY A 18 -7.08 -9.48 -13.19
N ARG A 19 -6.04 -9.97 -12.53
CA ARG A 19 -5.18 -11.00 -13.08
C ARG A 19 -5.67 -12.42 -12.82
N GLY A 20 -6.78 -12.57 -12.13
CA GLY A 20 -7.34 -13.90 -11.89
C GLY A 20 -8.54 -13.81 -10.96
N PRO A 21 -9.25 -14.92 -10.77
CA PRO A 21 -10.37 -14.96 -9.87
C PRO A 21 -9.92 -14.76 -8.43
N LYS A 22 -10.85 -14.38 -7.57
CA LYS A 22 -10.59 -14.16 -6.17
C LYS A 22 -9.92 -15.41 -5.57
N GLY A 23 -8.85 -15.19 -4.84
CA GLY A 23 -8.07 -16.26 -4.22
C GLY A 23 -6.99 -16.85 -5.11
N GLN A 24 -6.94 -16.45 -6.39
CA GLN A 24 -5.92 -16.93 -7.33
C GLN A 24 -5.14 -15.76 -7.95
N ASP A 25 -5.45 -14.54 -7.57
CA ASP A 25 -4.78 -13.36 -8.10
C ASP A 25 -3.50 -13.11 -7.33
N ILE A 26 -2.36 -13.39 -7.98
CA ILE A 26 -1.05 -13.28 -7.33
C ILE A 26 -0.69 -11.82 -7.01
N VAL A 27 -1.17 -10.88 -7.81
CA VAL A 27 -0.89 -9.46 -7.56
C VAL A 27 -1.68 -8.98 -6.35
N CYS A 28 -2.95 -9.35 -6.25
CA CYS A 28 -3.74 -9.02 -5.06
C CYS A 28 -3.16 -9.65 -3.80
N ALA A 29 -2.67 -10.88 -3.88
CA ALA A 29 -2.03 -11.54 -2.75
C ALA A 29 -0.75 -10.80 -2.31
N ALA A 30 0.06 -10.37 -3.29
CA ALA A 30 1.28 -9.62 -3.00
C ALA A 30 0.96 -8.29 -2.33
N VAL A 31 -0.04 -7.55 -2.83
CA VAL A 31 -0.46 -6.29 -2.24
C VAL A 31 -0.98 -6.51 -0.82
N SER A 32 -1.76 -7.57 -0.61
CA SER A 32 -2.32 -7.88 0.72
C SER A 32 -1.24 -8.13 1.75
N ILE A 33 -0.18 -8.87 1.41
CA ILE A 33 0.89 -9.11 2.38
C ILE A 33 1.65 -7.82 2.69
N LEU A 34 1.86 -6.94 1.70
CA LEU A 34 2.54 -5.67 1.93
C LEU A 34 1.73 -4.78 2.88
N THR A 35 0.42 -4.69 2.69
CA THR A 35 -0.43 -3.85 3.53
C THR A 35 -0.57 -4.42 4.94
N GLU A 36 -0.79 -5.71 5.06
CA GLU A 36 -0.95 -6.35 6.37
C GLU A 36 0.37 -6.38 7.15
N ALA A 37 1.50 -6.52 6.46
CA ALA A 37 2.80 -6.44 7.11
C ALA A 37 3.05 -5.03 7.68
N THR A 38 2.61 -4.00 6.96
CA THR A 38 2.71 -2.62 7.43
C THR A 38 1.87 -2.44 8.71
N ALA A 39 0.64 -2.92 8.70
CA ALA A 39 -0.23 -2.84 9.87
C ALA A 39 0.37 -3.59 11.06
N ALA A 40 0.94 -4.77 10.82
CA ALA A 40 1.58 -5.56 11.86
C ALA A 40 2.82 -4.87 12.43
N ALA A 41 3.61 -4.22 11.58
CA ALA A 41 4.81 -3.50 12.02
C ALA A 41 4.45 -2.31 12.91
N LEU A 42 3.41 -1.56 12.55
CA LEU A 42 2.93 -0.44 13.37
C LEU A 42 2.45 -0.94 14.73
N ARG A 43 1.72 -2.04 14.74
CA ARG A 43 1.24 -2.64 15.99
C ARG A 43 2.40 -3.12 16.86
N ALA A 44 3.39 -3.77 16.26
CA ALA A 44 4.54 -4.28 16.98
C ALA A 44 5.37 -3.17 17.63
N ARG A 45 5.33 -1.96 17.08
CA ARG A 45 6.02 -0.79 17.60
C ARG A 45 5.13 0.08 18.48
N ASP A 46 3.90 -0.34 18.73
CA ASP A 46 2.91 0.42 19.50
C ASP A 46 2.67 1.82 18.92
N ILE A 47 2.70 1.94 17.61
CA ILE A 47 2.42 3.21 16.92
C ILE A 47 0.92 3.30 16.66
N PRO A 48 0.24 4.32 17.21
CA PRO A 48 -1.18 4.48 16.98
C PRO A 48 -1.48 4.71 15.50
N ALA A 49 -2.46 3.99 14.98
CA ALA A 49 -2.84 4.10 13.58
C ALA A 49 -4.33 3.78 13.44
N ILE A 50 -4.95 4.44 12.46
CA ILE A 50 -6.30 4.12 12.04
C ILE A 50 -6.19 3.25 10.80
N ILE A 51 -6.75 2.05 10.87
CA ILE A 51 -6.68 1.07 9.78
C ILE A 51 -8.10 0.67 9.41
N VAL A 52 -8.43 0.81 8.13
CA VAL A 52 -9.72 0.42 7.59
C VAL A 52 -9.49 -0.59 6.47
N ARG A 53 -10.21 -1.70 6.51
CA ARG A 53 -10.10 -2.76 5.53
C ARG A 53 -11.46 -3.08 4.94
N GLY A 54 -11.45 -3.47 3.68
CA GLY A 54 -12.63 -3.96 2.99
C GLY A 54 -12.20 -4.78 1.79
N ASP A 55 -13.17 -5.33 1.07
CA ASP A 55 -12.89 -6.04 -0.16
C ASP A 55 -12.35 -5.06 -1.19
N GLY A 56 -11.11 -5.28 -1.63
CA GLY A 56 -10.45 -4.37 -2.56
C GLY A 56 -10.13 -3.00 -1.98
N PHE A 57 -9.96 -2.93 -0.66
CA PHE A 57 -9.70 -1.65 -0.02
C PHE A 57 -8.87 -1.81 1.25
N PHE A 58 -7.89 -0.93 1.40
CA PHE A 58 -7.09 -0.83 2.61
C PHE A 58 -6.66 0.62 2.79
N ALA A 59 -6.83 1.15 4.00
CA ALA A 59 -6.35 2.48 4.34
C ALA A 59 -5.70 2.43 5.71
N CYS A 60 -4.55 3.07 5.82
CA CYS A 60 -3.81 3.16 7.08
C CYS A 60 -3.25 4.55 7.22
N THR A 61 -3.55 5.20 8.37
CA THR A 61 -2.99 6.51 8.71
C THR A 61 -2.43 6.41 10.11
N ALA A 62 -1.13 6.61 10.24
CA ALA A 62 -0.43 6.54 11.53
C ALA A 62 -0.07 7.94 12.01
N CYS A 63 0.10 8.08 13.32
CA CYS A 63 0.51 9.36 13.89
C CYS A 63 2.00 9.62 13.66
N SER A 64 2.78 8.57 13.41
CA SER A 64 4.22 8.65 13.16
C SER A 64 4.67 7.36 12.50
N GLY A 65 5.99 7.18 12.34
CA GLY A 65 6.51 5.91 11.85
C GLY A 65 6.33 5.71 10.36
N GLY A 66 6.36 6.78 9.58
CA GLY A 66 6.21 6.68 8.12
C GLY A 66 7.24 5.78 7.48
N ASP A 67 8.41 5.62 8.10
CA ASP A 67 9.45 4.70 7.62
C ASP A 67 9.01 3.23 7.72
N MET A 68 8.03 2.90 8.54
CA MET A 68 7.46 1.56 8.59
C MET A 68 6.72 1.22 7.29
N MET A 69 6.37 2.22 6.50
CA MET A 69 5.67 2.03 5.24
C MET A 69 6.61 1.90 4.05
N GLU A 70 7.90 2.14 4.24
CA GLU A 70 8.86 2.13 3.13
C GLU A 70 8.96 0.76 2.43
N PRO A 71 9.02 -0.37 3.14
CA PRO A 71 9.04 -1.66 2.46
C PRO A 71 7.80 -1.90 1.59
N ALA A 72 6.62 -1.49 2.07
CA ALA A 72 5.40 -1.62 1.27
C ALA A 72 5.43 -0.71 0.05
N ARG A 73 5.94 0.52 0.21
CA ARG A 73 6.10 1.45 -0.89
C ARG A 73 7.01 0.85 -1.96
N GLN A 74 8.18 0.34 -1.56
CA GLN A 74 9.11 -0.29 -2.51
C GLN A 74 8.50 -1.50 -3.17
N GLY A 75 7.78 -2.33 -2.41
CA GLY A 75 7.10 -3.50 -2.95
C GLY A 75 6.04 -3.14 -3.98
N LEU A 76 5.25 -2.10 -3.70
CA LEU A 76 4.22 -1.65 -4.64
C LEU A 76 4.84 -1.03 -5.90
N LEU A 77 5.96 -0.30 -5.77
CA LEU A 77 6.68 0.21 -6.93
C LEU A 77 7.23 -0.92 -7.79
N LEU A 78 7.73 -1.99 -7.16
CA LEU A 78 8.17 -3.18 -7.90
C LEU A 78 7.01 -3.84 -8.64
N LEU A 79 5.86 -3.96 -7.98
CA LEU A 79 4.67 -4.50 -8.63
C LEU A 79 4.22 -3.63 -9.80
N ALA A 80 4.25 -2.31 -9.64
CA ALA A 80 3.89 -1.41 -10.73
C ALA A 80 4.85 -1.53 -11.91
N ARG A 81 6.13 -1.80 -11.63
CA ARG A 81 7.12 -2.01 -12.69
C ARG A 81 6.85 -3.30 -13.47
N HIS A 82 6.52 -4.37 -12.77
CA HIS A 82 6.35 -5.68 -13.39
C HIS A 82 4.92 -5.94 -13.87
N TYR A 83 3.95 -5.27 -13.28
CA TYR A 83 2.53 -5.45 -13.58
C TYR A 83 1.86 -4.09 -13.78
N GLY A 84 2.47 -3.24 -14.60
CA GLY A 84 2.03 -1.86 -14.77
C GLY A 84 0.60 -1.71 -15.30
N ASP A 85 0.08 -2.74 -15.99
CA ASP A 85 -1.30 -2.74 -16.47
C ASP A 85 -2.28 -3.02 -15.33
N ASN A 86 -1.80 -3.42 -14.16
CA ASN A 86 -2.63 -3.88 -13.04
C ASN A 86 -2.42 -3.06 -11.76
N VAL A 87 -1.31 -2.33 -11.65
CA VAL A 87 -0.97 -1.59 -10.43
C VAL A 87 -0.46 -0.20 -10.79
N GLU A 88 -1.04 0.82 -10.16
CA GLU A 88 -0.62 2.20 -10.29
C GLU A 88 -0.30 2.74 -8.90
N VAL A 89 0.82 3.46 -8.76
CA VAL A 89 1.26 4.01 -7.47
C VAL A 89 1.40 5.51 -7.58
N ARG A 90 0.85 6.23 -6.60
CA ARG A 90 1.00 7.68 -6.46
C ARG A 90 1.64 8.01 -5.12
N GLU A 91 2.46 9.03 -5.12
CA GLU A 91 3.08 9.53 -3.90
C GLU A 91 2.55 10.92 -3.60
N LEU A 92 1.99 11.06 -2.40
CA LEU A 92 1.37 12.31 -1.95
C LEU A 92 2.13 12.86 -0.75
N ARG A 93 3.45 12.68 -0.74
CA ARG A 93 4.29 13.12 0.36
C ARG A 93 4.47 14.62 0.33
N THR A 94 4.25 15.24 1.47
CA THR A 94 4.40 16.69 1.61
C THR A 94 5.80 17.13 1.23
N GLY A 95 5.89 18.02 0.25
CA GLY A 95 7.16 18.60 -0.16
C GLY A 95 8.04 17.70 -1.02
N ARG A 96 7.59 16.50 -1.38
CA ARG A 96 8.39 15.55 -2.13
C ARG A 96 8.00 15.42 -3.57
N GLU A 97 6.73 15.23 -3.84
CA GLU A 97 6.24 14.97 -5.19
C GLU A 97 6.56 16.10 -6.15
N ARG A 98 6.64 17.31 -5.65
CA ARG A 98 6.95 18.45 -6.50
C ARG A 98 8.43 18.52 -6.90
N HIS A 99 9.25 17.66 -6.30
CA HIS A 99 10.68 17.59 -6.62
C HIS A 99 11.00 16.41 -7.51
N ALA A 100 10.00 15.61 -7.80
CA ALA A 100 10.19 14.43 -8.62
C ALA A 100 10.51 14.75 -10.07
#